data_a99ff874adbaf0260204dcf2df92c042
#
_entry.id   a99ff874adbaf0260204dcf2df92c042
#
_cell.length_a   1.000
_cell.length_b   1.000
_cell.length_c   1.000
_cell.angle_alpha   90.00
_cell.angle_beta   90.00
_cell.angle_gamma   90.00
#
_symmetry.space_group_name_H-M   'P 1'
#
loop_
_entity.id
_entity.type
_entity.pdbx_description
1 polymer ?
#
loop_
_entity_poly.entity_id
_entity_poly.type
_entity_poly.pdbx_seq_one_letter_code
_entity_poly.pdbx_strand_id
1 'polypeptide(L)'
;MRDAGRKRGSTEKITYATICEALIRDTLRNKLIVQDTADLLAQGHTPLVLTERLEHAKILAVALRPHCSHVFLLSGQGTAKEKRALLTELAAIPNDEPLAVVAIGKYAGEGFDLPRLDVLLLTMPVVWKGTLTQYTGRLHRATPGKREVLLYDYVDFRVPMLEQQYRKRLRSYAALAYTVRGTIGDSNPNTLQPSQTESSAFIELSDFSRLLAQDLDATSKEALFCVPSLSAQSVHRMTPILQRLQHRGVNVQVYLPQPALFRSEIQPKITANVTILQQAGISVVFSQNHLSNFCVLDQHLVWYGGLNPLGRMPAEESNLRIVSPEISAELVDFLRRILPKL
;
A
#
# COMPACT_ATOMS: atom_id res chain seq x y z
N MET A 1 3.70 10.82 55.47
CA MET A 1 4.43 11.03 54.22
C MET A 1 3.70 10.18 53.14
N ARG A 2 3.00 10.82 52.24
CA ARG A 2 2.07 10.16 51.30
C ARG A 2 2.80 9.89 49.97
N ASP A 3 2.67 8.67 49.55
CA ASP A 3 3.25 8.07 48.37
C ASP A 3 2.74 8.75 47.08
N ALA A 4 3.64 9.26 46.29
CA ALA A 4 3.33 9.92 45.04
C ALA A 4 3.18 8.85 43.94
N GLY A 5 1.94 8.50 43.64
CA GLY A 5 1.57 7.56 42.59
C GLY A 5 2.14 7.98 41.23
N ARG A 6 3.04 7.17 40.72
CA ARG A 6 3.58 7.21 39.35
C ARG A 6 2.43 6.90 38.37
N LYS A 7 1.86 7.92 37.73
CA LYS A 7 0.95 7.74 36.59
C LYS A 7 1.71 7.00 35.48
N ARG A 8 1.36 5.73 35.27
CA ARG A 8 1.70 4.98 34.05
C ARG A 8 1.08 5.71 32.86
N GLY A 9 1.89 6.17 31.94
CA GLY A 9 1.46 6.70 30.67
C GLY A 9 0.63 5.62 29.94
N SER A 10 -0.64 5.87 29.76
CA SER A 10 -1.52 5.06 28.90
C SER A 10 -1.06 5.25 27.46
N THR A 11 -0.41 4.27 26.89
CA THR A 11 -0.25 4.18 25.43
C THR A 11 -1.66 4.03 24.87
N GLU A 12 -2.27 5.12 24.39
CA GLU A 12 -3.54 5.07 23.70
C GLU A 12 -3.40 4.08 22.52
N LYS A 13 -4.20 3.03 22.56
CA LYS A 13 -4.28 2.09 21.44
C LYS A 13 -4.78 2.87 20.23
N ILE A 14 -3.93 3.06 19.22
CA ILE A 14 -4.32 3.63 17.93
C ILE A 14 -5.43 2.74 17.35
N THR A 15 -6.64 3.27 17.26
CA THR A 15 -7.80 2.57 16.70
C THR A 15 -7.95 2.88 15.22
N TYR A 16 -8.67 2.04 14.49
CA TYR A 16 -9.00 2.33 13.08
C TYR A 16 -9.76 3.65 12.92
N ALA A 17 -10.61 4.00 13.87
CA ALA A 17 -11.34 5.27 13.88
C ALA A 17 -10.37 6.46 13.96
N THR A 18 -9.40 6.41 14.89
CA THR A 18 -8.37 7.46 15.05
C THR A 18 -7.52 7.62 13.79
N ILE A 19 -7.18 6.51 13.14
CA ILE A 19 -6.45 6.54 11.85
C ILE A 19 -7.30 7.24 10.79
N CYS A 20 -8.57 6.86 10.64
CA CYS A 20 -9.48 7.49 9.68
C CYS A 20 -9.63 9.00 9.94
N GLU A 21 -9.75 9.43 11.19
CA GLU A 21 -9.81 10.86 11.54
C GLU A 21 -8.53 11.60 11.16
N ALA A 22 -7.36 11.00 11.37
CA ALA A 22 -6.09 11.56 10.95
C ALA A 22 -6.01 11.74 9.43
N LEU A 23 -6.43 10.72 8.65
CA LEU A 23 -6.48 10.79 7.19
C LEU A 23 -7.43 11.87 6.66
N ILE A 24 -8.60 12.05 7.30
CA ILE A 24 -9.56 13.10 6.92
C ILE A 24 -8.95 14.49 7.11
N ARG A 25 -8.17 14.68 8.18
CA ARG A 25 -7.55 15.97 8.54
C ARG A 25 -6.21 16.23 7.86
N ASP A 26 -5.65 15.25 7.18
CA ASP A 26 -4.39 15.40 6.46
C ASP A 26 -4.58 16.29 5.22
N THR A 27 -4.20 17.55 5.37
CA THR A 27 -4.37 18.57 4.33
C THR A 27 -3.49 18.34 3.11
N LEU A 28 -2.30 17.76 3.28
CA LEU A 28 -1.39 17.45 2.18
C LEU A 28 -1.94 16.31 1.34
N ARG A 29 -2.42 15.26 2.01
CA ARG A 29 -3.09 14.13 1.37
C ARG A 29 -4.34 14.56 0.60
N ASN A 30 -5.17 15.39 1.22
CA ASN A 30 -6.38 15.89 0.57
C ASN A 30 -6.05 16.78 -0.65
N LYS A 31 -5.00 17.61 -0.58
CA LYS A 31 -4.52 18.38 -1.73
C LYS A 31 -4.04 17.49 -2.86
N LEU A 32 -3.31 16.41 -2.57
CA LEU A 32 -2.88 15.44 -3.57
C LEU A 32 -4.09 14.80 -4.26
N ILE A 33 -5.08 14.31 -3.51
CA ILE A 33 -6.31 13.72 -4.04
C ILE A 33 -7.05 14.71 -4.98
N VAL A 34 -7.17 15.96 -4.55
CA VAL A 34 -7.83 17.01 -5.35
C VAL A 34 -7.05 17.31 -6.61
N GLN A 35 -5.72 17.42 -6.53
CA GLN A 35 -4.87 17.68 -7.68
C GLN A 35 -4.94 16.54 -8.70
N ASP A 36 -4.76 15.28 -8.27
CA ASP A 36 -4.89 14.12 -9.15
C ASP A 36 -6.26 14.07 -9.83
N THR A 37 -7.33 14.38 -9.07
CA THR A 37 -8.69 14.43 -9.63
C THR A 37 -8.84 15.55 -10.66
N ALA A 38 -8.27 16.72 -10.41
CA ALA A 38 -8.29 17.86 -11.34
C ALA A 38 -7.52 17.56 -12.63
N ASP A 39 -6.36 16.93 -12.51
CA ASP A 39 -5.53 16.53 -13.65
C ASP A 39 -6.24 15.48 -14.52
N LEU A 40 -6.95 14.54 -13.92
CA LEU A 40 -7.77 13.55 -14.62
C LEU A 40 -8.96 14.22 -15.35
N LEU A 41 -9.62 15.16 -14.71
CA LEU A 41 -10.70 15.95 -15.35
C LEU A 41 -10.18 16.72 -16.56
N ALA A 42 -9.01 17.34 -16.45
CA ALA A 42 -8.36 18.06 -17.56
C ALA A 42 -7.97 17.14 -18.73
N GLN A 43 -7.74 15.84 -18.47
CA GLN A 43 -7.50 14.80 -19.47
C GLN A 43 -8.79 14.23 -20.07
N GLY A 44 -9.96 14.70 -19.65
CA GLY A 44 -11.27 14.26 -20.14
C GLY A 44 -11.82 13.00 -19.45
N HIS A 45 -11.23 12.59 -18.34
CA HIS A 45 -11.74 11.48 -17.53
C HIS A 45 -12.93 11.89 -16.65
N THR A 46 -13.73 10.90 -16.26
CA THR A 46 -14.86 11.08 -15.34
C THR A 46 -14.59 10.34 -14.03
N PRO A 47 -13.99 11.00 -13.02
CA PRO A 47 -13.57 10.37 -11.79
C PRO A 47 -14.71 10.09 -10.80
N LEU A 48 -14.67 8.92 -10.16
CA LEU A 48 -15.39 8.57 -8.95
C LEU A 48 -14.43 8.60 -7.75
N VAL A 49 -14.56 9.61 -6.90
CA VAL A 49 -13.80 9.78 -5.67
C VAL A 49 -14.51 9.07 -4.53
N LEU A 50 -13.97 7.96 -4.07
CA LEU A 50 -14.60 7.09 -3.09
C LEU A 50 -13.98 7.27 -1.71
N THR A 51 -14.84 7.52 -0.70
CA THR A 51 -14.45 7.59 0.71
C THR A 51 -15.43 6.82 1.59
N GLU A 52 -15.04 6.54 2.84
CA GLU A 52 -15.87 5.87 3.83
C GLU A 52 -16.55 6.84 4.82
N ARG A 53 -16.20 8.13 4.78
CA ARG A 53 -16.64 9.13 5.77
C ARG A 53 -17.30 10.32 5.11
N LEU A 54 -18.46 10.68 5.64
CA LEU A 54 -19.26 11.83 5.13
C LEU A 54 -18.50 13.16 5.23
N GLU A 55 -17.81 13.39 6.33
CA GLU A 55 -17.00 14.59 6.53
C GLU A 55 -15.93 14.71 5.45
N HIS A 56 -15.19 13.63 5.19
CA HIS A 56 -14.17 13.59 4.14
C HIS A 56 -14.78 13.81 2.75
N ALA A 57 -15.92 13.18 2.47
CA ALA A 57 -16.63 13.40 1.20
C ALA A 57 -17.01 14.86 0.98
N LYS A 58 -17.49 15.53 2.03
CA LYS A 58 -17.82 16.97 1.97
C LYS A 58 -16.58 17.83 1.73
N ILE A 59 -15.46 17.55 2.43
CA ILE A 59 -14.21 18.28 2.25
C ILE A 59 -13.73 18.15 0.80
N LEU A 60 -13.67 16.94 0.25
CA LEU A 60 -13.22 16.70 -1.12
C LEU A 60 -14.17 17.32 -2.16
N ALA A 61 -15.50 17.18 -1.97
CA ALA A 61 -16.46 17.76 -2.89
C ALA A 61 -16.36 19.28 -2.95
N VAL A 62 -16.18 19.97 -1.81
CA VAL A 62 -15.99 21.42 -1.76
C VAL A 62 -14.68 21.83 -2.44
N ALA A 63 -13.60 21.07 -2.16
CA ALA A 63 -12.28 21.37 -2.73
C ALA A 63 -12.20 21.14 -4.25
N LEU A 64 -13.06 20.28 -4.81
CA LEU A 64 -13.11 20.02 -6.26
C LEU A 64 -13.93 21.06 -7.05
N ARG A 65 -14.83 21.82 -6.42
CA ARG A 65 -15.66 22.81 -7.11
C ARG A 65 -14.91 23.87 -7.94
N PRO A 66 -13.72 24.36 -7.51
CA PRO A 66 -12.94 25.28 -8.34
C PRO A 66 -12.39 24.64 -9.63
N HIS A 67 -12.31 23.31 -9.68
CA HIS A 67 -11.71 22.55 -10.78
C HIS A 67 -12.75 21.91 -11.72
N CYS A 68 -14.01 21.84 -11.30
CA CYS A 68 -15.07 21.18 -12.08
C CYS A 68 -16.43 21.82 -11.81
N SER A 69 -17.17 22.17 -12.88
CA SER A 69 -18.50 22.77 -12.79
C SER A 69 -19.54 21.79 -12.21
N HIS A 70 -19.37 20.50 -12.47
CA HIS A 70 -20.30 19.47 -12.05
C HIS A 70 -19.65 18.51 -11.03
N VAL A 71 -19.79 18.85 -9.74
CA VAL A 71 -19.33 18.03 -8.63
C VAL A 71 -20.52 17.51 -7.84
N PHE A 72 -20.78 16.22 -7.92
CA PHE A 72 -21.88 15.54 -7.23
C PHE A 72 -21.42 14.80 -5.99
N LEU A 73 -22.16 14.95 -4.88
CA LEU A 73 -21.90 14.24 -3.63
C LEU A 73 -23.00 13.18 -3.37
N LEU A 74 -22.63 11.91 -3.49
CA LEU A 74 -23.48 10.76 -3.21
C LEU A 74 -23.25 10.26 -1.77
N SER A 75 -24.01 10.81 -0.81
CA SER A 75 -23.83 10.52 0.63
C SER A 75 -24.90 9.61 1.22
N GLY A 76 -25.92 9.29 0.44
CA GLY A 76 -27.11 8.56 0.94
C GLY A 76 -28.00 9.35 1.88
N GLN A 77 -27.65 10.59 2.18
CA GLN A 77 -28.54 11.51 2.92
C GLN A 77 -29.66 12.02 2.02
N GLY A 78 -30.72 12.49 2.62
CA GLY A 78 -31.90 12.98 1.93
C GLY A 78 -33.00 11.91 1.70
N THR A 79 -34.15 12.39 1.26
CA THR A 79 -35.34 11.58 0.93
C THR A 79 -35.12 10.78 -0.37
N ALA A 80 -35.95 9.77 -0.58
CA ALA A 80 -35.91 8.99 -1.84
C ALA A 80 -36.17 9.91 -3.07
N LYS A 81 -36.97 10.96 -2.91
CA LYS A 81 -37.26 11.95 -3.98
C LYS A 81 -36.00 12.77 -4.33
N GLU A 82 -35.29 13.27 -3.31
CA GLU A 82 -34.05 14.05 -3.51
C GLU A 82 -32.94 13.20 -4.15
N LYS A 83 -32.81 11.95 -3.72
CA LYS A 83 -31.84 11.03 -4.33
C LYS A 83 -32.15 10.75 -5.81
N ARG A 84 -33.42 10.56 -6.17
CA ARG A 84 -33.83 10.38 -7.57
C ARG A 84 -33.56 11.64 -8.38
N ALA A 85 -33.89 12.82 -7.85
CA ALA A 85 -33.62 14.09 -8.51
C ALA A 85 -32.12 14.29 -8.78
N LEU A 86 -31.27 14.00 -7.77
CA LEU A 86 -29.80 14.07 -7.90
C LEU A 86 -29.27 13.13 -8.99
N LEU A 87 -29.77 11.89 -9.05
CA LEU A 87 -29.38 10.94 -10.09
C LEU A 87 -29.86 11.33 -11.48
N THR A 88 -31.06 11.95 -11.58
CA THR A 88 -31.58 12.49 -12.84
C THR A 88 -30.73 13.66 -13.33
N GLU A 89 -30.38 14.58 -12.44
CA GLU A 89 -29.49 15.70 -12.74
C GLU A 89 -28.12 15.23 -13.22
N LEU A 90 -27.52 14.28 -12.48
CA LEU A 90 -26.25 13.66 -12.81
C LEU A 90 -26.27 13.00 -14.22
N ALA A 91 -27.35 12.30 -14.56
CA ALA A 91 -27.50 11.63 -15.84
C ALA A 91 -27.76 12.60 -16.99
N ALA A 92 -28.23 13.82 -16.71
CA ALA A 92 -28.49 14.83 -17.71
C ALA A 92 -27.24 15.63 -18.14
N ILE A 93 -26.11 15.51 -17.40
CA ILE A 93 -24.86 16.18 -17.76
C ILE A 93 -24.32 15.62 -19.08
N PRO A 94 -24.06 16.45 -20.10
CA PRO A 94 -23.49 16.04 -21.37
C PRO A 94 -22.14 15.33 -21.19
N ASN A 95 -21.85 14.39 -22.08
CA ASN A 95 -20.63 13.57 -21.99
C ASN A 95 -19.33 14.36 -22.21
N ASP A 96 -19.40 15.46 -22.89
CA ASP A 96 -18.31 16.39 -23.18
C ASP A 96 -18.06 17.40 -22.06
N GLU A 97 -18.96 17.50 -21.06
CA GLU A 97 -18.78 18.36 -19.91
C GLU A 97 -18.03 17.64 -18.78
N PRO A 98 -17.05 18.32 -18.12
CA PRO A 98 -16.34 17.78 -16.98
C PRO A 98 -17.26 17.45 -15.81
N LEU A 99 -17.12 16.24 -15.26
CA LEU A 99 -17.95 15.72 -14.18
C LEU A 99 -17.11 14.94 -13.18
N ALA A 100 -17.23 15.27 -11.90
CA ALA A 100 -16.67 14.51 -10.80
C ALA A 100 -17.77 14.02 -9.86
N VAL A 101 -17.67 12.77 -9.44
CA VAL A 101 -18.58 12.17 -8.45
C VAL A 101 -17.79 11.85 -7.18
N VAL A 102 -18.20 12.42 -6.05
CA VAL A 102 -17.69 12.08 -4.73
C VAL A 102 -18.73 11.20 -4.04
N ALA A 103 -18.36 10.01 -3.61
CA ALA A 103 -19.31 9.07 -3.03
C ALA A 103 -18.80 8.42 -1.74
N ILE A 104 -19.76 8.10 -0.84
CA ILE A 104 -19.50 7.23 0.30
C ILE A 104 -19.74 5.79 -0.15
N GLY A 105 -18.79 4.89 0.19
CA GLY A 105 -18.73 3.51 -0.30
C GLY A 105 -20.06 2.77 -0.34
N LYS A 106 -20.84 2.84 0.73
CA LYS A 106 -22.14 2.19 0.80
C LYS A 106 -23.13 2.62 -0.31
N TYR A 107 -23.06 3.88 -0.74
CA TYR A 107 -24.03 4.46 -1.70
C TYR A 107 -23.54 4.45 -3.15
N ALA A 108 -22.25 4.33 -3.37
CA ALA A 108 -21.72 4.05 -4.70
C ALA A 108 -22.08 2.63 -5.19
N GLY A 109 -22.51 1.74 -4.27
CA GLY A 109 -22.94 0.36 -4.54
C GLY A 109 -24.40 0.19 -4.92
N GLU A 110 -25.32 1.07 -4.49
CA GLU A 110 -26.76 0.86 -4.63
C GLU A 110 -27.39 1.86 -5.63
N GLY A 111 -27.90 1.36 -6.75
CA GLY A 111 -28.78 2.11 -7.65
C GLY A 111 -28.13 3.21 -8.52
N PHE A 112 -26.83 3.43 -8.40
CA PHE A 112 -26.08 4.41 -9.17
C PHE A 112 -25.45 3.75 -10.39
N ASP A 113 -25.88 4.15 -11.58
CA ASP A 113 -25.35 3.69 -12.85
C ASP A 113 -24.96 4.88 -13.72
N LEU A 114 -23.65 5.08 -13.89
CA LEU A 114 -23.08 6.11 -14.74
C LEU A 114 -21.99 5.49 -15.63
N PRO A 115 -22.34 5.04 -16.84
CA PRO A 115 -21.42 4.29 -17.71
C PRO A 115 -20.16 5.06 -18.12
N ARG A 116 -20.21 6.41 -18.11
CA ARG A 116 -19.06 7.28 -18.46
C ARG A 116 -17.94 7.28 -17.41
N LEU A 117 -18.18 6.80 -16.18
CA LEU A 117 -17.14 6.69 -15.18
C LEU A 117 -16.01 5.77 -15.67
N ASP A 118 -14.79 6.25 -15.63
CA ASP A 118 -13.59 5.55 -16.09
C ASP A 118 -12.42 5.59 -15.11
N VAL A 119 -12.52 6.40 -14.04
CA VAL A 119 -11.51 6.47 -12.98
C VAL A 119 -12.15 6.25 -11.62
N LEU A 120 -11.51 5.44 -10.78
CA LEU A 120 -11.82 5.26 -9.36
C LEU A 120 -10.67 5.73 -8.48
N LEU A 121 -10.91 6.69 -7.60
CA LEU A 121 -9.96 7.14 -6.60
C LEU A 121 -10.37 6.60 -5.21
N LEU A 122 -9.62 5.65 -4.66
CA LEU A 122 -9.81 5.10 -3.32
C LEU A 122 -9.11 5.98 -2.29
N THR A 123 -9.85 6.94 -1.74
CA THR A 123 -9.29 7.96 -0.85
C THR A 123 -9.28 7.56 0.62
N MET A 124 -9.86 6.44 0.97
CA MET A 124 -9.83 5.83 2.30
C MET A 124 -9.57 4.34 2.19
N PRO A 125 -9.02 3.71 3.23
CA PRO A 125 -8.73 2.30 3.21
C PRO A 125 -10.00 1.46 3.08
N VAL A 126 -10.22 0.82 1.94
CA VAL A 126 -11.32 -0.11 1.71
C VAL A 126 -10.87 -1.52 2.05
N VAL A 127 -11.62 -2.21 2.91
CA VAL A 127 -11.23 -3.54 3.44
C VAL A 127 -11.87 -4.69 2.64
N TRP A 128 -12.91 -4.45 1.84
CA TRP A 128 -13.80 -5.52 1.39
C TRP A 128 -13.68 -5.85 -0.09
N LYS A 129 -13.37 -7.15 -0.36
CA LYS A 129 -13.20 -7.70 -1.71
C LYS A 129 -14.44 -7.54 -2.61
N GLY A 130 -15.66 -7.70 -2.04
CA GLY A 130 -16.91 -7.56 -2.77
C GLY A 130 -17.21 -6.12 -3.22
N THR A 131 -16.88 -5.16 -2.39
CA THR A 131 -17.11 -3.73 -2.65
C THR A 131 -16.23 -3.24 -3.81
N LEU A 132 -14.95 -3.62 -3.84
CA LEU A 132 -14.04 -3.24 -4.92
C LEU A 132 -14.50 -3.84 -6.26
N THR A 133 -14.88 -5.12 -6.29
CA THR A 133 -15.40 -5.78 -7.50
C THR A 133 -16.68 -5.13 -8.04
N GLN A 134 -17.55 -4.64 -7.13
CA GLN A 134 -18.76 -3.91 -7.54
C GLN A 134 -18.44 -2.56 -8.20
N TYR A 135 -17.50 -1.81 -7.62
CA TYR A 135 -17.10 -0.50 -8.16
C TYR A 135 -16.37 -0.65 -9.49
N THR A 136 -15.39 -1.55 -9.55
CA THR A 136 -14.65 -1.80 -10.79
C THR A 136 -15.54 -2.36 -11.88
N GLY A 137 -16.49 -3.25 -11.58
CA GLY A 137 -17.46 -3.76 -12.53
C GLY A 137 -18.33 -2.68 -13.19
N ARG A 138 -18.59 -1.55 -12.49
CA ARG A 138 -19.30 -0.40 -13.06
C ARG A 138 -18.39 0.44 -13.97
N LEU A 139 -17.12 0.59 -13.60
CA LEU A 139 -16.15 1.29 -14.44
C LEU A 139 -15.87 0.52 -15.74
N HIS A 140 -15.94 -0.80 -15.74
CA HIS A 140 -15.72 -1.62 -16.93
C HIS A 140 -16.89 -1.66 -17.93
N ARG A 141 -18.00 -0.94 -17.67
CA ARG A 141 -19.06 -0.83 -18.65
C ARG A 141 -18.58 -0.12 -19.92
N ALA A 142 -18.79 -0.77 -21.03
CA ALA A 142 -18.41 -0.22 -22.33
C ALA A 142 -19.22 1.06 -22.63
N THR A 143 -18.53 2.13 -22.96
CA THR A 143 -19.12 3.40 -23.40
C THR A 143 -18.30 3.89 -24.59
N PRO A 144 -18.94 4.45 -25.64
CA PRO A 144 -18.21 5.07 -26.74
C PRO A 144 -17.18 6.08 -26.23
N GLY A 145 -15.94 5.95 -26.68
CA GLY A 145 -14.83 6.84 -26.27
C GLY A 145 -14.02 6.37 -25.06
N LYS A 146 -14.52 5.44 -24.23
CA LYS A 146 -13.76 4.90 -23.09
C LYS A 146 -12.67 3.95 -23.60
N ARG A 147 -11.40 4.30 -23.34
CA ARG A 147 -10.21 3.53 -23.79
C ARG A 147 -9.61 2.68 -22.70
N GLU A 148 -9.65 3.16 -21.45
CA GLU A 148 -9.06 2.49 -20.31
C GLU A 148 -9.87 2.78 -19.04
N VAL A 149 -9.60 2.02 -18.00
CA VAL A 149 -10.13 2.22 -16.65
C VAL A 149 -8.96 2.38 -15.72
N LEU A 150 -8.93 3.49 -14.99
CA LEU A 150 -7.87 3.81 -14.04
C LEU A 150 -8.35 3.62 -12.61
N LEU A 151 -7.45 3.17 -11.74
CA LEU A 151 -7.69 3.05 -10.32
C LEU A 151 -6.53 3.69 -9.54
N TYR A 152 -6.85 4.73 -8.78
CA TYR A 152 -5.92 5.39 -7.86
C TYR A 152 -6.16 4.88 -6.45
N ASP A 153 -5.14 4.33 -5.81
CA ASP A 153 -5.20 3.83 -4.44
C ASP A 153 -4.22 4.60 -3.55
N TYR A 154 -4.74 5.47 -2.69
CA TYR A 154 -3.94 6.29 -1.77
C TYR A 154 -3.56 5.48 -0.54
N VAL A 155 -2.33 5.02 -0.51
CA VAL A 155 -1.82 4.09 0.50
C VAL A 155 -0.89 4.80 1.48
N ASP A 156 -1.21 4.73 2.75
CA ASP A 156 -0.39 5.28 3.82
C ASP A 156 0.51 4.18 4.41
N PHE A 157 1.63 3.92 3.77
CA PHE A 157 2.58 2.84 4.14
C PHE A 157 3.20 2.98 5.53
N ARG A 158 3.17 4.19 6.12
CA ARG A 158 3.65 4.42 7.50
C ARG A 158 2.74 3.84 8.57
N VAL A 159 1.55 3.39 8.19
CA VAL A 159 0.56 2.80 9.09
C VAL A 159 0.42 1.31 8.77
N PRO A 160 0.99 0.40 9.58
CA PRO A 160 1.04 -1.04 9.27
C PRO A 160 -0.31 -1.68 8.98
N MET A 161 -1.37 -1.20 9.66
CA MET A 161 -2.74 -1.67 9.41
C MET A 161 -3.23 -1.31 8.01
N LEU A 162 -2.94 -0.10 7.52
CA LEU A 162 -3.36 0.37 6.19
C LEU A 162 -2.58 -0.33 5.09
N GLU A 163 -1.30 -0.55 5.32
CA GLU A 163 -0.45 -1.34 4.48
C GLU A 163 -0.97 -2.77 4.32
N GLN A 164 -1.34 -3.44 5.41
CA GLN A 164 -1.91 -4.79 5.37
C GLN A 164 -3.22 -4.82 4.56
N GLN A 165 -4.05 -3.79 4.66
CA GLN A 165 -5.27 -3.66 3.86
C GLN A 165 -4.96 -3.46 2.37
N TYR A 166 -3.96 -2.65 2.04
CA TYR A 166 -3.49 -2.47 0.67
C TYR A 166 -3.02 -3.79 0.05
N ARG A 167 -2.22 -4.58 0.77
CA ARG A 167 -1.79 -5.91 0.32
C ARG A 167 -2.97 -6.83 -0.04
N LYS A 168 -4.08 -6.75 0.71
CA LYS A 168 -5.31 -7.49 0.37
C LYS A 168 -5.95 -6.97 -0.92
N ARG A 169 -5.91 -5.65 -1.16
CA ARG A 169 -6.43 -5.06 -2.40
C ARG A 169 -5.61 -5.44 -3.62
N LEU A 170 -4.30 -5.55 -3.50
CA LEU A 170 -3.43 -5.99 -4.60
C LEU A 170 -3.86 -7.32 -5.22
N ARG A 171 -4.30 -8.29 -4.39
CA ARG A 171 -4.85 -9.56 -4.89
C ARG A 171 -6.11 -9.36 -5.71
N SER A 172 -6.95 -8.42 -5.29
CA SER A 172 -8.16 -8.08 -6.04
C SER A 172 -7.83 -7.38 -7.35
N TYR A 173 -6.80 -6.52 -7.38
CA TYR A 173 -6.34 -5.87 -8.60
C TYR A 173 -5.81 -6.88 -9.61
N ALA A 174 -4.98 -7.83 -9.17
CA ALA A 174 -4.50 -8.91 -10.02
C ALA A 174 -5.64 -9.79 -10.57
N ALA A 175 -6.61 -10.16 -9.72
CA ALA A 175 -7.77 -10.93 -10.13
C ALA A 175 -8.68 -10.20 -11.14
N LEU A 176 -8.63 -8.87 -11.17
CA LEU A 176 -9.36 -8.01 -12.10
C LEU A 176 -8.51 -7.59 -13.32
N ALA A 177 -7.32 -8.18 -13.48
CA ALA A 177 -6.37 -7.91 -14.56
C ALA A 177 -5.89 -6.44 -14.63
N TYR A 178 -5.85 -5.73 -13.48
CA TYR A 178 -5.23 -4.41 -13.41
C TYR A 178 -3.71 -4.52 -13.41
N THR A 179 -3.07 -3.69 -14.22
CA THR A 179 -1.62 -3.46 -14.12
C THR A 179 -1.36 -2.43 -13.03
N VAL A 180 -0.64 -2.83 -11.97
CA VAL A 180 -0.29 -1.90 -10.88
C VAL A 180 0.92 -1.08 -11.30
N ARG A 181 0.76 0.25 -11.31
CA ARG A 181 1.84 1.23 -11.49
C ARG A 181 2.04 1.94 -10.17
N GLY A 182 3.26 1.98 -9.63
CA GLY A 182 3.55 2.67 -8.38
C GLY A 182 4.29 3.96 -8.63
N THR A 183 3.79 5.06 -8.08
CA THR A 183 4.55 6.29 -7.88
C THR A 183 4.60 6.52 -6.37
N ILE A 184 5.71 6.21 -5.73
CA ILE A 184 5.97 6.68 -4.38
C ILE A 184 6.88 7.89 -4.54
N GLY A 185 6.30 9.08 -4.47
CA GLY A 185 7.03 10.32 -4.26
C GLY A 185 7.53 11.13 -5.47
N ASP A 186 7.07 10.89 -6.70
CA ASP A 186 7.43 11.77 -7.83
C ASP A 186 6.30 12.73 -8.22
N SER A 187 6.59 14.02 -8.03
CA SER A 187 5.73 15.16 -8.36
C SER A 187 5.82 15.58 -9.83
N ASN A 188 6.14 14.68 -10.77
CA ASN A 188 6.24 15.08 -12.19
C ASN A 188 5.67 14.01 -13.14
N PRO A 189 4.48 14.24 -13.74
CA PRO A 189 3.83 13.28 -14.65
C PRO A 189 4.49 13.15 -16.03
N ASN A 190 5.56 13.89 -16.31
CA ASN A 190 6.14 13.98 -17.66
C ASN A 190 7.39 13.12 -17.92
N THR A 191 7.76 12.19 -17.03
CA THR A 191 8.99 11.39 -17.18
C THR A 191 8.77 9.88 -17.22
N LEU A 192 7.70 9.41 -17.85
CA LEU A 192 7.53 7.97 -18.11
C LEU A 192 7.59 7.68 -19.62
N GLN A 193 8.81 7.70 -20.18
CA GLN A 193 9.08 6.89 -21.36
C GLN A 193 9.39 5.45 -20.90
N PRO A 194 8.82 4.40 -21.52
CA PRO A 194 9.15 3.03 -21.18
C PRO A 194 10.54 2.69 -21.71
N SER A 195 11.56 2.81 -20.86
CA SER A 195 12.82 2.12 -21.12
C SER A 195 12.59 0.63 -20.87
N GLN A 196 12.80 -0.16 -21.89
CA GLN A 196 12.84 -1.62 -21.85
C GLN A 196 13.88 -2.06 -20.81
N THR A 197 13.50 -3.12 -20.02
CA THR A 197 14.32 -3.82 -19.03
C THR A 197 14.32 -3.23 -17.62
N GLU A 198 13.32 -3.51 -16.86
CA GLU A 198 13.24 -3.73 -15.40
C GLU A 198 11.86 -3.33 -14.88
N SER A 199 10.87 -4.20 -15.05
CA SER A 199 9.49 -3.93 -14.60
C SER A 199 9.30 -4.25 -13.12
N SER A 200 8.70 -3.31 -12.39
CA SER A 200 8.08 -3.64 -11.10
C SER A 200 6.95 -4.64 -11.32
N ALA A 201 6.90 -5.71 -10.55
CA ALA A 201 5.96 -6.81 -10.73
C ALA A 201 5.36 -7.28 -9.41
N PHE A 202 4.11 -7.71 -9.48
CA PHE A 202 3.45 -8.44 -8.40
C PHE A 202 3.82 -9.93 -8.51
N ILE A 203 4.35 -10.50 -7.44
CA ILE A 203 4.90 -11.87 -7.44
C ILE A 203 4.14 -12.73 -6.42
N GLU A 204 3.54 -13.79 -6.92
CA GLU A 204 2.90 -14.82 -6.10
C GLU A 204 3.91 -15.81 -5.54
N LEU A 205 3.47 -16.62 -4.56
CA LEU A 205 4.31 -17.62 -3.91
C LEU A 205 4.97 -18.59 -4.90
N SER A 206 4.26 -18.97 -5.98
CA SER A 206 4.76 -19.88 -7.04
C SER A 206 6.06 -19.40 -7.68
N ASP A 207 6.17 -18.11 -7.93
CA ASP A 207 7.30 -17.46 -8.60
C ASP A 207 8.30 -16.81 -7.64
N PHE A 208 7.87 -16.50 -6.41
CA PHE A 208 8.65 -15.77 -5.43
C PHE A 208 10.04 -16.35 -5.20
N SER A 209 10.12 -17.64 -4.90
CA SER A 209 11.40 -18.27 -4.57
C SER A 209 12.38 -18.27 -5.75
N ARG A 210 11.87 -18.48 -6.97
CA ARG A 210 12.66 -18.48 -8.20
C ARG A 210 13.20 -17.09 -8.53
N LEU A 211 12.31 -16.09 -8.53
CA LEU A 211 12.67 -14.72 -8.89
C LEU A 211 13.56 -14.07 -7.82
N LEU A 212 13.27 -14.29 -6.53
CA LEU A 212 14.13 -13.80 -5.46
C LEU A 212 15.53 -14.42 -5.55
N ALA A 213 15.64 -15.72 -5.88
CA ALA A 213 16.94 -16.37 -6.07
C ALA A 213 17.72 -15.74 -7.23
N GLN A 214 17.07 -15.44 -8.36
CA GLN A 214 17.68 -14.74 -9.51
C GLN A 214 18.20 -13.35 -9.12
N ASP A 215 17.38 -12.58 -8.38
CA ASP A 215 17.78 -11.24 -7.94
C ASP A 215 18.93 -11.29 -6.93
N LEU A 216 18.92 -12.27 -6.01
CA LEU A 216 20.03 -12.48 -5.09
C LEU A 216 21.32 -12.89 -5.82
N ASP A 217 21.21 -13.74 -6.83
CA ASP A 217 22.36 -14.11 -7.65
C ASP A 217 22.94 -12.91 -8.43
N ALA A 218 22.12 -11.96 -8.83
CA ALA A 218 22.54 -10.71 -9.49
C ALA A 218 23.10 -9.66 -8.50
N THR A 219 22.80 -9.77 -7.20
CA THR A 219 23.22 -8.81 -6.16
C THR A 219 24.74 -8.79 -6.00
N SER A 220 25.33 -7.60 -5.97
CA SER A 220 26.78 -7.41 -5.97
C SER A 220 27.34 -6.59 -4.82
N LYS A 221 26.54 -5.73 -4.17
CA LYS A 221 27.00 -4.81 -3.12
C LYS A 221 26.40 -5.13 -1.76
N GLU A 222 25.06 -5.13 -1.65
CA GLU A 222 24.40 -5.37 -0.38
C GLU A 222 23.03 -6.05 -0.53
N ALA A 223 22.66 -6.83 0.51
CA ALA A 223 21.36 -7.45 0.67
C ALA A 223 20.87 -7.24 2.11
N LEU A 224 19.88 -6.36 2.28
CA LEU A 224 19.30 -5.99 3.56
C LEU A 224 17.93 -6.65 3.71
N PHE A 225 17.78 -7.56 4.67
CA PHE A 225 16.53 -8.25 4.96
C PHE A 225 15.90 -7.67 6.22
N CYS A 226 14.76 -7.04 6.12
CA CYS A 226 13.93 -6.60 7.23
C CYS A 226 12.78 -7.59 7.38
N VAL A 227 12.76 -8.35 8.47
CA VAL A 227 11.80 -9.45 8.64
C VAL A 227 11.09 -9.39 9.98
N PRO A 228 9.76 -9.65 10.03
CA PRO A 228 8.99 -9.60 11.27
C PRO A 228 9.20 -10.84 12.16
N SER A 229 9.71 -11.94 11.61
CA SER A 229 9.92 -13.20 12.33
C SER A 229 10.84 -14.15 11.55
N LEU A 230 11.33 -15.20 12.22
CA LEU A 230 12.12 -16.27 11.63
C LEU A 230 11.39 -17.61 11.76
N SER A 231 11.60 -18.53 10.80
CA SER A 231 11.21 -19.94 10.90
C SER A 231 12.41 -20.85 10.62
N ALA A 232 12.52 -21.96 11.35
CA ALA A 232 13.65 -22.86 11.21
C ALA A 232 13.82 -23.36 9.76
N GLN A 233 12.73 -23.76 9.12
CA GLN A 233 12.76 -24.25 7.74
C GLN A 233 13.31 -23.20 6.76
N SER A 234 12.84 -21.95 6.87
CA SER A 234 13.26 -20.88 5.97
C SER A 234 14.68 -20.43 6.25
N VAL A 235 15.09 -20.36 7.53
CA VAL A 235 16.47 -20.05 7.92
C VAL A 235 17.41 -21.10 7.35
N HIS A 236 17.14 -22.40 7.54
CA HIS A 236 17.98 -23.47 6.98
C HIS A 236 18.10 -23.40 5.46
N ARG A 237 17.01 -23.08 4.75
CA ARG A 237 17.01 -22.94 3.29
C ARG A 237 17.80 -21.71 2.82
N MET A 238 17.64 -20.59 3.52
CA MET A 238 18.25 -19.31 3.10
C MET A 238 19.72 -19.17 3.52
N THR A 239 20.15 -19.76 4.63
CA THR A 239 21.51 -19.61 5.15
C THR A 239 22.59 -19.93 4.11
N PRO A 240 22.53 -21.05 3.34
CA PRO A 240 23.54 -21.30 2.30
C PRO A 240 23.55 -20.24 1.18
N ILE A 241 22.38 -19.66 0.85
CA ILE A 241 22.27 -18.61 -0.15
C ILE A 241 22.93 -17.32 0.36
N LEU A 242 22.64 -16.92 1.60
CA LEU A 242 23.22 -15.74 2.23
C LEU A 242 24.75 -15.87 2.40
N GLN A 243 25.25 -17.06 2.75
CA GLN A 243 26.69 -17.33 2.81
C GLN A 243 27.38 -17.18 1.45
N ARG A 244 26.76 -17.68 0.37
CA ARG A 244 27.32 -17.49 -0.99
C ARG A 244 27.40 -15.99 -1.37
N LEU A 245 26.39 -15.18 -1.00
CA LEU A 245 26.44 -13.74 -1.20
C LEU A 245 27.64 -13.12 -0.47
N GLN A 246 27.83 -13.44 0.81
CA GLN A 246 28.97 -12.95 1.60
C GLN A 246 30.32 -13.37 1.02
N HIS A 247 30.46 -14.63 0.54
CA HIS A 247 31.69 -15.11 -0.11
C HIS A 247 31.99 -14.34 -1.40
N ARG A 248 30.96 -13.75 -2.04
CA ARG A 248 31.10 -12.85 -3.18
C ARG A 248 31.39 -11.39 -2.79
N GLY A 249 31.52 -11.11 -1.49
CA GLY A 249 31.77 -9.77 -0.96
C GLY A 249 30.52 -8.90 -0.78
N VAL A 250 29.31 -9.48 -0.91
CA VAL A 250 28.06 -8.77 -0.66
C VAL A 250 27.86 -8.55 0.83
N ASN A 251 27.53 -7.32 1.25
CA ASN A 251 27.16 -6.99 2.64
C ASN A 251 25.76 -7.52 2.94
N VAL A 252 25.65 -8.58 3.74
CA VAL A 252 24.36 -9.20 4.09
C VAL A 252 24.00 -8.87 5.54
N GLN A 253 22.83 -8.25 5.73
CA GLN A 253 22.31 -7.91 7.05
C GLN A 253 20.84 -8.34 7.20
N VAL A 254 20.48 -8.85 8.39
CA VAL A 254 19.11 -9.23 8.74
C VAL A 254 18.64 -8.37 9.91
N TYR A 255 17.61 -7.59 9.70
CA TYR A 255 16.95 -6.77 10.72
C TYR A 255 15.75 -7.54 11.28
N LEU A 256 15.70 -7.71 12.59
CA LEU A 256 14.72 -8.51 13.30
C LEU A 256 14.24 -7.79 14.57
N PRO A 257 12.96 -7.88 14.98
CA PRO A 257 12.53 -7.45 16.31
C PRO A 257 13.31 -8.19 17.41
N GLN A 258 13.61 -7.51 18.53
CA GLN A 258 14.25 -8.14 19.67
C GLN A 258 13.46 -9.38 20.12
N PRO A 259 14.13 -10.46 20.57
CA PRO A 259 13.47 -11.68 21.06
C PRO A 259 12.42 -11.39 22.14
N ALA A 260 12.62 -10.40 23.00
CA ALA A 260 11.69 -10.00 24.05
C ALA A 260 10.34 -9.46 23.53
N LEU A 261 10.23 -9.07 22.26
CA LEU A 261 8.97 -8.61 21.63
C LEU A 261 8.08 -9.79 21.17
N PHE A 262 8.60 -11.02 21.16
CA PHE A 262 7.83 -12.20 20.81
C PHE A 262 7.21 -12.82 22.07
N ARG A 263 6.16 -13.64 21.87
CA ARG A 263 5.56 -14.40 22.97
C ARG A 263 6.61 -15.37 23.57
N SER A 264 6.56 -15.57 24.88
CA SER A 264 7.54 -16.37 25.62
C SER A 264 7.80 -17.76 25.03
N GLU A 265 6.75 -18.40 24.51
CA GLU A 265 6.85 -19.75 23.91
C GLU A 265 7.62 -19.75 22.56
N ILE A 266 7.73 -18.60 21.91
CA ILE A 266 8.38 -18.44 20.59
C ILE A 266 9.81 -17.94 20.73
N GLN A 267 10.15 -17.21 21.81
CA GLN A 267 11.46 -16.62 22.02
C GLN A 267 12.62 -17.61 21.87
N PRO A 268 12.58 -18.83 22.47
CA PRO A 268 13.67 -19.79 22.29
C PRO A 268 13.90 -20.19 20.83
N LYS A 269 12.82 -20.32 20.05
CA LYS A 269 12.89 -20.66 18.62
C LYS A 269 13.50 -19.52 17.80
N ILE A 270 13.15 -18.28 18.11
CA ILE A 270 13.74 -17.09 17.46
C ILE A 270 15.23 -17.03 17.78
N THR A 271 15.61 -17.17 19.05
CA THR A 271 17.02 -17.15 19.49
C THR A 271 17.83 -18.26 18.80
N ALA A 272 17.32 -19.47 18.71
CA ALA A 272 17.99 -20.57 18.01
C ALA A 272 18.22 -20.26 16.52
N ASN A 273 17.22 -19.70 15.83
CA ASN A 273 17.33 -19.29 14.43
C ASN A 273 18.33 -18.14 14.23
N VAL A 274 18.37 -17.19 15.15
CA VAL A 274 19.39 -16.12 15.15
C VAL A 274 20.78 -16.69 15.31
N THR A 275 20.97 -17.65 16.23
CA THR A 275 22.25 -18.32 16.43
C THR A 275 22.74 -19.01 15.15
N ILE A 276 21.85 -19.67 14.40
CA ILE A 276 22.20 -20.29 13.10
C ILE A 276 22.72 -19.24 12.11
N LEU A 277 22.03 -18.11 11.98
CA LEU A 277 22.46 -17.03 11.08
C LEU A 277 23.81 -16.44 11.51
N GLN A 278 24.00 -16.18 12.79
CA GLN A 278 25.25 -15.63 13.34
C GLN A 278 26.44 -16.60 13.19
N GLN A 279 26.22 -17.89 13.42
CA GLN A 279 27.24 -18.92 13.20
C GLN A 279 27.62 -19.05 11.72
N ALA A 280 26.69 -18.72 10.82
CA ALA A 280 26.93 -18.64 9.39
C ALA A 280 27.62 -17.32 8.97
N GLY A 281 27.98 -16.44 9.92
CA GLY A 281 28.60 -15.16 9.67
C GLY A 281 27.62 -14.04 9.28
N ILE A 282 26.31 -14.29 9.26
CA ILE A 282 25.30 -13.29 8.87
C ILE A 282 25.10 -12.30 10.01
N SER A 283 25.21 -10.99 9.69
CA SER A 283 24.94 -9.91 10.65
C SER A 283 23.44 -9.83 10.95
N VAL A 284 23.08 -9.97 12.24
CA VAL A 284 21.69 -9.80 12.71
C VAL A 284 21.60 -8.57 13.60
N VAL A 285 20.75 -7.63 13.19
CA VAL A 285 20.53 -6.35 13.85
C VAL A 285 19.14 -6.34 14.50
N PHE A 286 19.07 -6.01 15.79
CA PHE A 286 17.83 -6.04 16.55
C PHE A 286 17.16 -4.66 16.59
N SER A 287 15.85 -4.63 16.33
CA SER A 287 14.98 -3.48 16.50
C SER A 287 14.16 -3.58 17.79
N GLN A 288 13.94 -2.45 18.45
CA GLN A 288 13.01 -2.35 19.58
C GLN A 288 11.53 -2.28 19.15
N ASN A 289 11.27 -2.24 17.86
CA ASN A 289 9.94 -2.13 17.28
C ASN A 289 9.62 -3.38 16.44
N HIS A 290 8.32 -3.63 16.24
CA HIS A 290 7.87 -4.58 15.23
C HIS A 290 8.25 -4.07 13.83
N LEU A 291 8.64 -4.99 12.95
CA LEU A 291 9.15 -4.69 11.63
C LEU A 291 8.20 -5.19 10.54
N SER A 292 8.14 -4.45 9.45
CA SER A 292 7.54 -4.90 8.19
C SER A 292 8.46 -5.89 7.47
N ASN A 293 7.92 -6.63 6.50
CA ASN A 293 8.71 -7.58 5.73
C ASN A 293 9.10 -6.96 4.38
N PHE A 294 10.39 -6.71 4.20
CA PHE A 294 10.98 -6.28 2.94
C PHE A 294 12.43 -6.70 2.81
N CYS A 295 12.93 -6.68 1.59
CA CYS A 295 14.34 -6.86 1.28
C CYS A 295 14.79 -5.75 0.32
N VAL A 296 15.96 -5.16 0.56
CA VAL A 296 16.60 -4.19 -0.34
C VAL A 296 17.87 -4.81 -0.89
N LEU A 297 18.01 -4.81 -2.22
CA LEU A 297 19.15 -5.34 -2.94
C LEU A 297 19.84 -4.22 -3.71
N ASP A 298 21.13 -4.05 -3.48
CA ASP A 298 22.02 -3.07 -4.17
C ASP A 298 21.47 -1.63 -4.20
N GLN A 299 20.63 -1.23 -3.25
CA GLN A 299 20.00 0.10 -3.12
C GLN A 299 19.14 0.51 -4.33
N HIS A 300 18.67 -0.42 -5.14
CA HIS A 300 17.80 -0.12 -6.28
C HIS A 300 16.64 -1.08 -6.45
N LEU A 301 16.71 -2.29 -5.91
CA LEU A 301 15.68 -3.30 -6.02
C LEU A 301 15.09 -3.62 -4.64
N VAL A 302 13.78 -3.55 -4.53
CA VAL A 302 13.02 -3.81 -3.31
C VAL A 302 12.07 -4.98 -3.52
N TRP A 303 12.10 -5.92 -2.58
CA TRP A 303 11.05 -6.92 -2.39
C TRP A 303 10.25 -6.55 -1.15
N TYR A 304 8.96 -6.28 -1.32
CA TYR A 304 8.09 -5.81 -0.26
C TYR A 304 6.77 -6.59 -0.25
N GLY A 305 6.42 -7.25 0.86
CA GLY A 305 5.18 -8.00 0.89
C GLY A 305 5.06 -8.98 2.06
N GLY A 306 4.11 -9.91 1.95
CA GLY A 306 3.80 -10.88 3.01
C GLY A 306 4.66 -12.14 2.98
N LEU A 307 5.33 -12.44 1.86
CA LEU A 307 6.20 -13.60 1.72
C LEU A 307 7.57 -13.31 2.35
N ASN A 308 7.79 -13.83 3.55
CA ASN A 308 9.03 -13.64 4.30
C ASN A 308 10.03 -14.77 3.96
N PRO A 309 11.16 -14.47 3.26
CA PRO A 309 12.11 -15.48 2.85
C PRO A 309 12.83 -16.19 4.01
N LEU A 310 12.91 -15.54 5.18
CA LEU A 310 13.49 -16.09 6.42
C LEU A 310 12.43 -16.56 7.44
N GLY A 311 11.15 -16.35 7.14
CA GLY A 311 10.03 -16.68 8.01
C GLY A 311 8.98 -17.55 7.34
N ARG A 312 7.72 -17.33 7.69
CA ARG A 312 6.59 -18.01 7.05
C ARG A 312 6.27 -17.35 5.70
N MET A 313 5.88 -18.20 4.75
CA MET A 313 5.39 -17.80 3.44
C MET A 313 3.99 -18.39 3.23
N PRO A 314 2.94 -17.73 3.73
CA PRO A 314 1.57 -18.21 3.54
C PRO A 314 1.18 -18.22 2.06
N ALA A 315 0.37 -19.21 1.65
CA ALA A 315 -0.04 -19.37 0.25
C ALA A 315 -0.87 -18.19 -0.28
N GLU A 316 -1.56 -17.49 0.64
CA GLU A 316 -2.38 -16.33 0.30
C GLU A 316 -1.57 -15.02 0.22
N GLU A 317 -0.29 -15.04 0.53
CA GLU A 317 0.57 -13.85 0.52
C GLU A 317 1.33 -13.72 -0.80
N SER A 318 1.80 -12.51 -1.05
CA SER A 318 2.53 -12.12 -2.25
C SER A 318 3.50 -11.00 -1.94
N ASN A 319 4.44 -10.74 -2.85
CA ASN A 319 5.36 -9.61 -2.74
C ASN A 319 5.31 -8.74 -3.99
N LEU A 320 5.61 -7.46 -3.80
CA LEU A 320 5.97 -6.55 -4.87
C LEU A 320 7.49 -6.63 -5.07
N ARG A 321 7.90 -6.79 -6.31
CA ARG A 321 9.25 -6.60 -6.77
C ARG A 321 9.31 -5.21 -7.40
N ILE A 322 10.04 -4.28 -6.81
CA ILE A 322 10.05 -2.87 -7.18
C ILE A 322 11.48 -2.46 -7.53
N VAL A 323 11.68 -1.99 -8.73
CA VAL A 323 12.95 -1.40 -9.15
C VAL A 323 12.85 0.11 -8.96
N SER A 324 13.41 0.63 -7.86
CA SER A 324 13.43 2.06 -7.54
C SER A 324 14.55 2.36 -6.54
N PRO A 325 15.56 3.15 -6.94
CA PRO A 325 16.57 3.68 -6.03
C PRO A 325 15.98 4.55 -4.93
N GLU A 326 14.94 5.32 -5.21
CA GLU A 326 14.28 6.24 -4.27
C GLU A 326 13.62 5.46 -3.12
N ILE A 327 12.79 4.47 -3.45
CA ILE A 327 12.14 3.60 -2.47
C ILE A 327 13.19 2.82 -1.66
N SER A 328 14.23 2.35 -2.33
CA SER A 328 15.35 1.68 -1.67
C SER A 328 16.03 2.60 -0.65
N ALA A 329 16.31 3.85 -1.02
CA ALA A 329 16.91 4.84 -0.13
C ALA A 329 16.02 5.14 1.07
N GLU A 330 14.71 5.32 0.88
CA GLU A 330 13.76 5.55 1.98
C GLU A 330 13.72 4.38 2.97
N LEU A 331 13.73 3.14 2.47
CA LEU A 331 13.72 1.94 3.31
C LEU A 331 15.06 1.75 4.05
N VAL A 332 16.19 2.07 3.41
CA VAL A 332 17.50 2.06 4.06
C VAL A 332 17.57 3.14 5.15
N ASP A 333 17.06 4.33 4.91
CA ASP A 333 16.99 5.39 5.92
C ASP A 333 16.03 5.04 7.08
N PHE A 334 14.94 4.33 6.78
CA PHE A 334 14.09 3.75 7.81
C PHE A 334 14.89 2.77 8.69
N LEU A 335 15.64 1.84 8.10
CA LEU A 335 16.47 0.88 8.85
C LEU A 335 17.50 1.61 9.74
N ARG A 336 18.16 2.65 9.23
CA ARG A 336 19.12 3.47 10.01
C ARG A 336 18.48 4.17 11.20
N ARG A 337 17.23 4.61 11.07
CA ARG A 337 16.50 5.30 12.16
C ARG A 337 16.04 4.37 13.28
N ILE A 338 15.78 3.09 12.97
CA ILE A 338 15.33 2.10 13.96
C ILE A 338 16.48 1.43 14.71
N LEU A 339 17.72 1.66 14.29
CA LEU A 339 18.89 1.21 15.02
C LEU A 339 18.97 1.93 16.38
N PRO A 340 19.31 1.23 17.48
CA PRO A 340 19.67 1.92 18.70
C PRO A 340 20.84 2.86 18.39
N LYS A 341 20.71 4.13 18.75
CA LYS A 341 21.85 5.05 18.72
C LYS A 341 22.91 4.46 19.66
N LEU A 342 24.03 4.08 19.09
CA LEU A 342 25.23 3.65 19.83
C LEU A 342 25.70 4.78 20.76
#